data_f104b71688c7b56f0072a027da8f6689
#
_entry.id   f104b71688c7b56f0072a027da8f6689
#
_cell.length_a   1.000
_cell.length_b   1.000
_cell.length_c   1.000
_cell.angle_alpha   90.00
_cell.angle_beta   90.00
_cell.angle_gamma   90.00
#
_symmetry.space_group_name_H-M   'P 1'
#
loop_
_entity.id
_entity.type
_entity.pdbx_description
1 polymer ?
#
loop_
_entity_poly.entity_id
_entity_poly.type
_entity_poly.pdbx_seq_one_letter_code
_entity_poly.pdbx_strand_id
1 'polypeptide(L)'
;MSPKKSDPATPKQPVPRLVILDGHGIIYRAYFAVREPLVVRRSGEVVTAVYGFVNTMLRVLDELKPTHLAVAMDAKGPTFRHEADASYKAHRREIPEDLPPQIERCKEVMRAFNIPMYEVPGFEADDVLATLADEAASEDIETWIATLDSDLVQLVRPGVSVLMYRPYQRDTVRYDSVEKVRDRYGI
;
A
#
# COMPACT_ATOMS: atom_id res chain seq x y z
N MET A 1 -23.81 18.36 52.09
CA MET A 1 -23.23 17.37 51.13
C MET A 1 -23.11 18.06 49.78
N SER A 2 -21.93 18.52 49.42
CA SER A 2 -21.70 19.18 48.11
C SER A 2 -21.45 18.11 47.02
N PRO A 3 -21.97 18.26 45.83
CA PRO A 3 -21.76 17.32 44.74
C PRO A 3 -20.29 17.37 44.26
N LYS A 4 -19.64 16.20 44.18
CA LYS A 4 -18.32 16.05 43.54
C LYS A 4 -18.42 16.45 42.08
N LYS A 5 -17.66 17.48 41.70
CA LYS A 5 -17.40 17.79 40.28
C LYS A 5 -16.68 16.57 39.66
N SER A 6 -17.30 16.00 38.62
CA SER A 6 -16.64 15.03 37.76
C SER A 6 -15.52 15.73 37.00
N ASP A 7 -14.31 15.21 37.11
CA ASP A 7 -13.15 15.65 36.32
C ASP A 7 -13.48 15.52 34.80
N PRO A 8 -13.10 16.51 33.99
CA PRO A 8 -13.25 16.38 32.56
C PRO A 8 -12.41 15.21 32.07
N ALA A 9 -13.08 14.25 31.37
CA ALA A 9 -12.42 13.11 30.79
C ALA A 9 -11.28 13.58 29.88
N THR A 10 -10.06 13.17 30.18
CA THR A 10 -8.89 13.38 29.33
C THR A 10 -9.22 12.88 27.91
N PRO A 11 -9.04 13.68 26.85
CA PRO A 11 -9.33 13.23 25.50
C PRO A 11 -8.49 11.97 25.25
N LYS A 12 -9.16 10.85 24.92
CA LYS A 12 -8.48 9.63 24.52
C LYS A 12 -7.61 9.97 23.30
N GLN A 13 -6.30 9.77 23.42
CA GLN A 13 -5.42 9.88 22.26
C GLN A 13 -5.90 8.91 21.18
N PRO A 14 -5.92 9.33 19.90
CA PRO A 14 -6.28 8.42 18.83
C PRO A 14 -5.35 7.21 18.86
N VAL A 15 -5.92 6.02 18.68
CA VAL A 15 -5.13 4.79 18.55
C VAL A 15 -4.17 4.95 17.38
N PRO A 16 -2.86 4.71 17.56
CA PRO A 16 -1.90 4.80 16.48
C PRO A 16 -2.32 3.87 15.34
N ARG A 17 -2.38 4.41 14.13
CA ARG A 17 -2.73 3.65 12.91
C ARG A 17 -1.66 3.85 11.87
N LEU A 18 -1.00 2.76 11.48
CA LEU A 18 -0.08 2.71 10.35
C LEU A 18 -0.83 2.26 9.10
N VAL A 19 -0.63 2.97 8.00
CA VAL A 19 -1.01 2.49 6.67
C VAL A 19 0.26 2.25 5.87
N ILE A 20 0.37 1.07 5.26
CA ILE A 20 1.47 0.72 4.38
C ILE A 20 0.91 0.53 2.97
N LEU A 21 1.39 1.32 2.01
CA LEU A 21 0.99 1.20 0.61
C LEU A 21 1.88 0.17 -0.08
N ASP A 22 1.28 -0.74 -0.83
CA ASP A 22 1.94 -1.55 -1.84
C ASP A 22 2.25 -0.66 -3.06
N GLY A 23 3.44 -0.05 -3.07
CA GLY A 23 3.79 0.99 -4.03
C GLY A 23 3.83 0.48 -5.47
N HIS A 24 4.55 -0.62 -5.73
CA HIS A 24 4.64 -1.18 -7.07
C HIS A 24 3.27 -1.69 -7.56
N GLY A 25 2.54 -2.44 -6.75
CA GLY A 25 1.22 -2.95 -7.12
C GLY A 25 0.26 -1.82 -7.50
N ILE A 26 0.23 -0.72 -6.74
CA ILE A 26 -0.61 0.44 -7.03
C ILE A 26 -0.16 1.16 -8.31
N ILE A 27 1.16 1.39 -8.48
CA ILE A 27 1.72 2.08 -9.66
C ILE A 27 1.44 1.28 -10.94
N TYR A 28 1.74 -0.02 -10.94
CA TYR A 28 1.48 -0.90 -12.09
C TYR A 28 0.00 -0.93 -12.46
N ARG A 29 -0.85 -1.10 -11.48
CA ARG A 29 -2.30 -1.12 -11.73
C ARG A 29 -2.81 0.21 -12.24
N ALA A 30 -2.30 1.32 -11.72
CA ALA A 30 -2.65 2.66 -12.18
C ALA A 30 -2.25 2.87 -13.64
N TYR A 31 -1.06 2.40 -14.04
CA TYR A 31 -0.57 2.48 -15.41
C TYR A 31 -1.50 1.74 -16.38
N PHE A 32 -1.91 0.51 -16.07
CA PHE A 32 -2.76 -0.30 -16.94
C PHE A 32 -4.27 -0.03 -16.80
N ALA A 33 -4.68 0.86 -15.91
CA ALA A 33 -6.10 1.15 -15.67
C ALA A 33 -6.77 1.98 -16.77
N VAL A 34 -5.99 2.70 -17.58
CA VAL A 34 -6.50 3.59 -18.62
C VAL A 34 -6.03 3.12 -20.01
N ARG A 35 -6.88 3.32 -21.02
CA ARG A 35 -6.55 2.95 -22.40
C ARG A 35 -5.65 3.97 -23.08
N GLU A 36 -5.88 5.25 -22.80
CA GLU A 36 -5.12 6.35 -23.36
C GLU A 36 -4.24 6.97 -22.28
N PRO A 37 -2.93 7.16 -22.55
CA PRO A 37 -2.03 7.71 -21.57
C PRO A 37 -2.39 9.17 -21.22
N LEU A 38 -2.29 9.51 -19.95
CA LEU A 38 -2.40 10.88 -19.49
C LEU A 38 -1.06 11.57 -19.72
N VAL A 39 -1.11 12.73 -20.37
CA VAL A 39 0.08 13.47 -20.78
C VAL A 39 0.00 14.92 -20.28
N VAL A 40 1.09 15.41 -19.75
CA VAL A 40 1.23 16.84 -19.39
C VAL A 40 1.31 17.66 -20.65
N ARG A 41 0.34 18.52 -20.92
CA ARG A 41 0.23 19.30 -22.16
C ARG A 41 1.49 20.12 -22.49
N ARG A 42 2.17 20.64 -21.48
CA ARG A 42 3.33 21.53 -21.64
C ARG A 42 4.60 20.76 -21.98
N SER A 43 4.85 19.63 -21.35
CA SER A 43 6.11 18.87 -21.44
C SER A 43 6.02 17.65 -22.36
N GLY A 44 4.82 17.14 -22.63
CA GLY A 44 4.63 15.85 -23.30
C GLY A 44 4.90 14.65 -22.38
N GLU A 45 5.17 14.85 -21.10
CA GLU A 45 5.48 13.80 -20.15
C GLU A 45 4.25 12.91 -19.90
N VAL A 46 4.42 11.59 -19.99
CA VAL A 46 3.39 10.61 -19.63
C VAL A 46 3.34 10.48 -18.11
N VAL A 47 2.15 10.67 -17.52
CA VAL A 47 1.94 10.72 -16.07
C VAL A 47 0.79 9.83 -15.60
N THR A 48 0.41 8.86 -16.40
CA THR A 48 -0.74 7.97 -16.12
C THR A 48 -0.60 7.26 -14.76
N ALA A 49 0.54 6.60 -14.55
CA ALA A 49 0.81 5.89 -13.31
C ALA A 49 0.92 6.83 -12.12
N VAL A 50 1.57 7.99 -12.31
CA VAL A 50 1.72 9.02 -11.27
C VAL A 50 0.35 9.52 -10.82
N TYR A 51 -0.50 9.90 -11.76
CA TYR A 51 -1.85 10.36 -11.47
C TYR A 51 -2.67 9.32 -10.71
N GLY A 52 -2.66 8.08 -11.18
CA GLY A 52 -3.41 7.00 -10.54
C GLY A 52 -2.87 6.64 -9.16
N PHE A 53 -1.55 6.61 -8.99
CA PHE A 53 -0.89 6.39 -7.69
C PHE A 53 -1.28 7.48 -6.68
N VAL A 54 -1.14 8.75 -7.05
CA VAL A 54 -1.48 9.89 -6.17
C VAL A 54 -2.95 9.85 -5.78
N ASN A 55 -3.85 9.63 -6.74
CA ASN A 55 -5.28 9.55 -6.42
C ASN A 55 -5.58 8.39 -5.46
N THR A 56 -4.96 7.22 -5.66
CA THR A 56 -5.14 6.08 -4.77
C THR A 56 -4.63 6.41 -3.37
N MET A 57 -3.42 6.96 -3.27
CA MET A 57 -2.84 7.39 -2.00
C MET A 57 -3.77 8.38 -1.25
N LEU A 58 -4.24 9.43 -1.92
CA LEU A 58 -5.13 10.43 -1.31
C LEU A 58 -6.44 9.82 -0.82
N ARG A 59 -7.01 8.88 -1.58
CA ARG A 59 -8.21 8.15 -1.16
C ARG A 59 -7.96 7.26 0.06
N VAL A 60 -6.82 6.55 0.11
CA VAL A 60 -6.41 5.77 1.28
C VAL A 60 -6.29 6.65 2.52
N LEU A 61 -5.64 7.81 2.37
CA LEU A 61 -5.50 8.78 3.46
C LEU A 61 -6.86 9.28 3.97
N ASP A 62 -7.78 9.60 3.07
CA ASP A 62 -9.11 10.05 3.44
C ASP A 62 -9.95 8.95 4.10
N GLU A 63 -9.86 7.73 3.58
CA GLU A 63 -10.66 6.59 4.05
C GLU A 63 -10.17 6.05 5.41
N LEU A 64 -8.85 5.90 5.58
CA LEU A 64 -8.26 5.27 6.76
C LEU A 64 -7.78 6.27 7.81
N LYS A 65 -7.53 7.53 7.42
CA LYS A 65 -7.06 8.62 8.31
C LYS A 65 -5.91 8.19 9.21
N PRO A 66 -4.79 7.69 8.62
CA PRO A 66 -3.67 7.16 9.37
C PRO A 66 -2.97 8.23 10.20
N THR A 67 -2.35 7.82 11.30
CA THR A 67 -1.37 8.63 12.04
C THR A 67 0.03 8.47 11.48
N HIS A 68 0.31 7.34 10.82
CA HIS A 68 1.58 6.98 10.19
C HIS A 68 1.34 6.39 8.81
N LEU A 69 2.18 6.75 7.85
CA LEU A 69 2.12 6.26 6.48
C LEU A 69 3.50 5.80 6.03
N ALA A 70 3.56 4.67 5.34
CA ALA A 70 4.76 4.16 4.71
C ALA A 70 4.43 3.56 3.34
N VAL A 71 5.45 3.38 2.51
CA VAL A 71 5.32 2.72 1.20
C VAL A 71 6.39 1.65 1.08
N ALA A 72 5.99 0.43 0.73
CA ALA A 72 6.90 -0.64 0.33
C ALA A 72 7.03 -0.67 -1.19
N MET A 73 8.26 -0.83 -1.67
CA MET A 73 8.59 -0.86 -3.09
C MET A 73 9.52 -2.04 -3.36
N ASP A 74 9.41 -2.65 -4.54
CA ASP A 74 10.39 -3.63 -4.98
C ASP A 74 11.73 -2.96 -5.22
N ALA A 75 12.79 -3.52 -4.66
CA ALA A 75 14.15 -3.11 -4.97
C ALA A 75 14.58 -3.59 -6.36
N LYS A 76 15.54 -2.90 -6.96
CA LYS A 76 16.15 -3.34 -8.22
C LYS A 76 17.02 -4.58 -8.00
N GLY A 77 16.95 -5.53 -8.92
CA GLY A 77 17.78 -6.74 -8.92
C GLY A 77 17.03 -8.02 -8.54
N PRO A 78 17.75 -9.16 -8.52
CA PRO A 78 17.17 -10.43 -8.15
C PRO A 78 16.83 -10.46 -6.65
N THR A 79 15.82 -11.25 -6.33
CA THR A 79 15.43 -11.54 -4.94
C THR A 79 15.90 -12.94 -4.57
N PHE A 80 15.89 -13.28 -3.28
CA PHE A 80 16.23 -14.63 -2.82
C PHE A 80 15.40 -15.74 -3.49
N ARG A 81 14.18 -15.40 -3.97
CA ARG A 81 13.34 -16.34 -4.73
C ARG A 81 13.92 -16.67 -6.10
N HIS A 82 14.57 -15.71 -6.76
CA HIS A 82 15.27 -15.95 -8.04
C HIS A 82 16.54 -16.78 -7.84
N GLU A 83 17.19 -16.65 -6.68
CA GLU A 83 18.35 -17.47 -6.31
C GLU A 83 17.91 -18.93 -6.01
N ALA A 84 16.76 -19.11 -5.39
CA ALA A 84 16.20 -20.41 -5.07
C ALA A 84 15.60 -21.12 -6.29
N ASP A 85 15.00 -20.38 -7.22
CA ASP A 85 14.37 -20.88 -8.45
C ASP A 85 14.54 -19.89 -9.61
N ALA A 86 15.41 -20.23 -10.54
CA ALA A 86 15.70 -19.41 -11.74
C ALA A 86 14.48 -19.25 -12.67
N SER A 87 13.45 -20.09 -12.55
CA SER A 87 12.19 -19.97 -13.30
C SER A 87 11.20 -18.99 -12.64
N TYR A 88 11.46 -18.54 -11.42
CA TYR A 88 10.59 -17.65 -10.69
C TYR A 88 10.36 -16.36 -11.47
N LYS A 89 9.10 -16.07 -11.79
CA LYS A 89 8.69 -14.87 -12.55
C LYS A 89 9.35 -14.72 -13.94
N ALA A 90 10.01 -15.76 -14.50
CA ALA A 90 10.67 -15.72 -15.81
C ALA A 90 9.73 -15.42 -16.99
N HIS A 91 8.43 -15.65 -16.81
CA HIS A 91 7.40 -15.38 -17.82
C HIS A 91 6.72 -14.01 -17.68
N ARG A 92 7.21 -13.15 -16.78
CA ARG A 92 6.68 -11.78 -16.67
C ARG A 92 6.93 -11.01 -17.98
N ARG A 93 5.91 -10.28 -18.42
CA ARG A 93 6.04 -9.39 -19.59
C ARG A 93 7.08 -8.31 -19.29
N GLU A 94 7.78 -7.89 -20.33
CA GLU A 94 8.68 -6.74 -20.22
C GLU A 94 7.92 -5.50 -19.76
N ILE A 95 8.62 -4.71 -18.96
CA ILE A 95 8.09 -3.45 -18.43
C ILE A 95 8.03 -2.45 -19.59
N PRO A 96 6.89 -1.78 -19.84
CA PRO A 96 6.80 -0.73 -20.84
C PRO A 96 7.86 0.36 -20.61
N GLU A 97 8.50 0.83 -21.70
CA GLU A 97 9.63 1.77 -21.63
C GLU A 97 9.30 3.08 -20.92
N ASP A 98 8.05 3.52 -20.96
CA ASP A 98 7.57 4.75 -20.35
C ASP A 98 7.13 4.59 -18.87
N LEU A 99 7.12 3.36 -18.33
CA LEU A 99 6.75 3.11 -16.94
C LEU A 99 7.87 3.40 -15.94
N PRO A 100 9.15 3.01 -16.17
CA PRO A 100 10.22 3.31 -15.22
C PRO A 100 10.39 4.80 -14.88
N PRO A 101 10.32 5.75 -15.84
CA PRO A 101 10.32 7.19 -15.49
C PRO A 101 9.15 7.59 -14.60
N GLN A 102 7.96 7.00 -14.78
CA GLN A 102 6.80 7.29 -13.95
C GLN A 102 6.94 6.71 -12.54
N ILE A 103 7.61 5.56 -12.36
CA ILE A 103 7.95 5.01 -11.03
C ILE A 103 8.86 5.99 -10.28
N GLU A 104 9.91 6.50 -10.93
CA GLU A 104 10.80 7.49 -10.29
C GLU A 104 10.04 8.78 -9.95
N ARG A 105 9.12 9.21 -10.80
CA ARG A 105 8.25 10.36 -10.50
C ARG A 105 7.33 10.10 -9.30
N CYS A 106 6.79 8.90 -9.14
CA CYS A 106 6.05 8.52 -7.93
C CYS A 106 6.93 8.59 -6.68
N LYS A 107 8.19 8.15 -6.77
CA LYS A 107 9.16 8.26 -5.67
C LYS A 107 9.45 9.72 -5.31
N GLU A 108 9.57 10.61 -6.30
CA GLU A 108 9.70 12.05 -6.06
C GLU A 108 8.49 12.62 -5.32
N VAL A 109 7.28 12.22 -5.71
CA VAL A 109 6.05 12.61 -5.00
C VAL A 109 6.09 12.14 -3.54
N MET A 110 6.43 10.88 -3.28
CA MET A 110 6.54 10.35 -1.91
C MET A 110 7.56 11.13 -1.08
N ARG A 111 8.73 11.44 -1.65
CA ARG A 111 9.73 12.28 -0.98
C ARG A 111 9.20 13.69 -0.69
N ALA A 112 8.47 14.31 -1.64
CA ALA A 112 7.89 15.63 -1.45
C ALA A 112 6.82 15.67 -0.35
N PHE A 113 6.10 14.56 -0.15
CA PHE A 113 5.15 14.39 0.96
C PHE A 113 5.83 13.93 2.26
N ASN A 114 7.15 13.74 2.26
CA ASN A 114 7.92 13.21 3.39
C ASN A 114 7.42 11.82 3.86
N ILE A 115 7.01 10.97 2.91
CA ILE A 115 6.54 9.61 3.18
C ILE A 115 7.73 8.66 3.15
N PRO A 116 8.00 7.89 4.23
CA PRO A 116 9.03 6.85 4.23
C PRO A 116 8.78 5.80 3.15
N MET A 117 9.84 5.47 2.39
CA MET A 117 9.83 4.41 1.38
C MET A 117 10.83 3.34 1.76
N TYR A 118 10.39 2.10 1.68
CA TYR A 118 11.20 0.93 1.98
C TYR A 118 11.43 0.12 0.72
N GLU A 119 12.68 0.09 0.26
CA GLU A 119 13.19 -0.75 -0.83
C GLU A 119 14.33 -1.58 -0.26
N VAL A 120 14.14 -2.88 -0.09
CA VAL A 120 15.13 -3.77 0.53
C VAL A 120 15.73 -4.69 -0.53
N PRO A 121 17.01 -4.53 -0.90
CA PRO A 121 17.66 -5.41 -1.89
C PRO A 121 17.55 -6.88 -1.50
N GLY A 122 17.22 -7.73 -2.47
CA GLY A 122 17.05 -9.17 -2.25
C GLY A 122 15.65 -9.60 -1.79
N PHE A 123 14.77 -8.66 -1.47
CA PHE A 123 13.38 -8.90 -1.05
C PHE A 123 12.38 -8.23 -1.97
N GLU A 124 11.16 -8.75 -1.99
CA GLU A 124 10.04 -8.15 -2.70
C GLU A 124 9.26 -7.20 -1.77
N ALA A 125 8.47 -6.30 -2.35
CA ALA A 125 7.62 -5.40 -1.56
C ALA A 125 6.71 -6.15 -0.58
N ASP A 126 6.21 -7.33 -0.96
CA ASP A 126 5.36 -8.18 -0.11
C ASP A 126 6.06 -8.62 1.18
N ASP A 127 7.37 -8.95 1.10
CA ASP A 127 8.16 -9.32 2.27
C ASP A 127 8.34 -8.12 3.22
N VAL A 128 8.56 -6.94 2.63
CA VAL A 128 8.68 -5.69 3.37
C VAL A 128 7.35 -5.31 4.03
N LEU A 129 6.22 -5.45 3.31
CA LEU A 129 4.87 -5.21 3.83
C LEU A 129 4.57 -6.10 5.04
N ALA A 130 4.87 -7.41 4.92
CA ALA A 130 4.68 -8.37 5.99
C ALA A 130 5.53 -8.03 7.22
N THR A 131 6.82 -7.71 7.02
CA THR A 131 7.75 -7.36 8.10
C THR A 131 7.32 -6.10 8.85
N LEU A 132 6.99 -5.02 8.11
CA LEU A 132 6.53 -3.78 8.73
C LEU A 132 5.20 -3.97 9.48
N ALA A 133 4.31 -4.81 8.97
CA ALA A 133 3.06 -5.12 9.64
C ALA A 133 3.28 -5.95 10.91
N ASP A 134 4.27 -6.86 10.95
CA ASP A 134 4.65 -7.61 12.14
C ASP A 134 5.26 -6.72 13.21
N GLU A 135 6.18 -5.84 12.82
CA GLU A 135 6.82 -4.89 13.74
C GLU A 135 5.79 -3.95 14.35
N ALA A 136 4.92 -3.36 13.54
CA ALA A 136 3.88 -2.46 14.03
C ALA A 136 2.88 -3.16 14.96
N ALA A 137 2.50 -4.41 14.67
CA ALA A 137 1.62 -5.18 15.52
C ALA A 137 2.27 -5.52 16.88
N SER A 138 3.60 -5.71 16.93
CA SER A 138 4.33 -5.92 18.18
C SER A 138 4.37 -4.70 19.10
N GLU A 139 4.13 -3.51 18.55
CA GLU A 139 4.05 -2.22 19.25
C GLU A 139 2.60 -1.75 19.48
N ASP A 140 1.63 -2.65 19.36
CA ASP A 140 0.18 -2.35 19.49
C ASP A 140 -0.33 -1.26 18.52
N ILE A 141 0.28 -1.14 17.35
CA ILE A 141 -0.12 -0.20 16.28
C ILE A 141 -1.09 -0.90 15.34
N GLU A 142 -2.32 -0.37 15.21
CA GLU A 142 -3.28 -0.84 14.20
C GLU A 142 -2.70 -0.65 12.79
N THR A 143 -2.55 -1.72 12.03
CA THR A 143 -1.91 -1.68 10.71
C THR A 143 -2.91 -2.00 9.60
N TRP A 144 -2.89 -1.19 8.54
CA TRP A 144 -3.62 -1.41 7.30
C TRP A 144 -2.65 -1.49 6.13
N ILE A 145 -2.72 -2.58 5.37
CA ILE A 145 -2.02 -2.73 4.10
C ILE A 145 -2.97 -2.33 2.99
N ALA A 146 -2.61 -1.30 2.22
CA ALA A 146 -3.40 -0.87 1.06
C ALA A 146 -2.76 -1.43 -0.22
N THR A 147 -3.45 -2.36 -0.87
CA THR A 147 -2.96 -3.10 -2.04
C THR A 147 -4.04 -3.35 -3.07
N LEU A 148 -3.64 -3.85 -4.24
CA LEU A 148 -4.50 -4.43 -5.27
C LEU A 148 -4.21 -5.92 -5.48
N ASP A 149 -3.25 -6.47 -4.73
CA ASP A 149 -2.89 -7.89 -4.77
C ASP A 149 -3.69 -8.69 -3.75
N SER A 150 -4.40 -9.72 -4.25
CA SER A 150 -5.17 -10.63 -3.40
C SER A 150 -4.30 -11.51 -2.52
N ASP A 151 -3.05 -11.73 -2.87
CA ASP A 151 -2.16 -12.59 -2.12
C ASP A 151 -1.81 -11.97 -0.76
N LEU A 152 -1.82 -10.64 -0.67
CA LEU A 152 -1.59 -9.93 0.60
C LEU A 152 -2.73 -10.08 1.62
N VAL A 153 -3.90 -10.58 1.21
CA VAL A 153 -5.01 -10.87 2.13
C VAL A 153 -4.64 -11.97 3.14
N GLN A 154 -3.66 -12.82 2.82
CA GLN A 154 -3.10 -13.81 3.76
C GLN A 154 -2.48 -13.18 5.03
N LEU A 155 -2.13 -11.89 4.99
CA LEU A 155 -1.53 -11.18 6.13
C LEU A 155 -2.57 -10.72 7.17
N VAL A 156 -3.87 -10.88 6.89
CA VAL A 156 -4.95 -10.47 7.81
C VAL A 156 -4.92 -11.30 9.08
N ARG A 157 -4.80 -10.61 10.20
CA ARG A 157 -4.79 -11.18 11.56
C ARG A 157 -5.15 -10.08 12.57
N PRO A 158 -5.32 -10.40 13.87
CA PRO A 158 -5.52 -9.37 14.89
C PRO A 158 -4.44 -8.28 14.81
N GLY A 159 -4.85 -7.02 14.70
CA GLY A 159 -3.97 -5.85 14.55
C GLY A 159 -3.53 -5.54 13.11
N VAL A 160 -3.71 -6.45 12.15
CA VAL A 160 -3.35 -6.25 10.73
C VAL A 160 -4.54 -6.47 9.82
N SER A 161 -4.89 -5.46 9.05
CA SER A 161 -6.00 -5.45 8.10
C SER A 161 -5.53 -5.12 6.69
N VAL A 162 -6.29 -5.54 5.68
CA VAL A 162 -6.00 -5.24 4.28
C VAL A 162 -7.14 -4.42 3.68
N LEU A 163 -6.79 -3.30 3.05
CA LEU A 163 -7.67 -2.50 2.21
C LEU A 163 -7.36 -2.79 0.76
N MET A 164 -8.25 -3.54 0.10
CA MET A 164 -8.07 -3.88 -1.30
C MET A 164 -8.85 -2.92 -2.20
N TYR A 165 -8.13 -2.26 -3.12
CA TYR A 165 -8.73 -1.42 -4.15
C TYR A 165 -9.22 -2.25 -5.33
N ARG A 166 -10.45 -1.92 -5.82
CA ARG A 166 -11.01 -2.45 -7.07
C ARG A 166 -11.16 -1.32 -8.08
N PRO A 167 -10.14 -1.06 -8.91
CA PRO A 167 -10.11 0.14 -9.76
C PRO A 167 -11.27 0.25 -10.73
N TYR A 168 -11.77 -0.89 -11.24
CA TYR A 168 -12.90 -0.90 -12.19
C TYR A 168 -14.28 -0.69 -11.54
N GLN A 169 -14.40 -0.96 -10.25
CA GLN A 169 -15.67 -0.82 -9.51
C GLN A 169 -15.71 0.47 -8.69
N ARG A 170 -14.61 1.24 -8.66
CA ARG A 170 -14.42 2.42 -7.78
C ARG A 170 -14.77 2.12 -6.32
N ASP A 171 -14.57 0.87 -5.92
CA ASP A 171 -14.93 0.32 -4.62
C ASP A 171 -13.69 -0.18 -3.90
N THR A 172 -13.80 -0.27 -2.57
CA THR A 172 -12.78 -0.85 -1.70
C THR A 172 -13.36 -2.02 -0.95
N VAL A 173 -12.55 -3.06 -0.73
CA VAL A 173 -12.92 -4.17 0.13
C VAL A 173 -12.01 -4.16 1.34
N ARG A 174 -12.61 -4.17 2.54
CA ARG A 174 -11.89 -4.20 3.81
C ARG A 174 -11.89 -5.62 4.35
N TYR A 175 -10.69 -6.17 4.47
CA TYR A 175 -10.45 -7.41 5.18
C TYR A 175 -9.84 -7.06 6.55
N ASP A 176 -10.69 -6.82 7.53
CA ASP A 176 -10.35 -6.41 8.91
C ASP A 176 -10.52 -7.55 9.92
N SER A 177 -10.84 -8.74 9.44
CA SER A 177 -10.88 -9.96 10.24
C SER A 177 -10.63 -11.22 9.39
N VAL A 178 -10.17 -12.27 10.04
CA VAL A 178 -9.95 -13.58 9.43
C VAL A 178 -11.25 -14.18 8.91
N GLU A 179 -12.38 -13.93 9.58
CA GLU A 179 -13.72 -14.40 9.18
C GLU A 179 -14.09 -13.84 7.81
N LYS A 180 -13.86 -12.55 7.55
CA LYS A 180 -14.13 -11.94 6.23
C LYS A 180 -13.28 -12.56 5.12
N VAL A 181 -12.04 -12.97 5.43
CA VAL A 181 -11.18 -13.69 4.49
C VAL A 181 -11.76 -15.06 4.20
N ARG A 182 -12.12 -15.81 5.24
CA ARG A 182 -12.74 -17.15 5.13
C ARG A 182 -14.03 -17.10 4.33
N ASP A 183 -14.92 -16.18 4.63
CA ASP A 183 -16.20 -16.01 3.91
C ASP A 183 -15.96 -15.73 2.42
N ARG A 184 -14.91 -14.96 2.10
CA ARG A 184 -14.59 -14.61 0.71
C ARG A 184 -14.01 -15.76 -0.08
N TYR A 185 -13.15 -16.57 0.53
CA TYR A 185 -12.40 -17.64 -0.16
C TYR A 185 -12.94 -19.04 0.10
N GLY A 186 -13.91 -19.18 1.00
CA GLY A 186 -14.56 -20.46 1.28
C GLY A 186 -13.67 -21.46 2.06
N ILE A 187 -12.80 -20.93 2.93
CA ILE A 187 -11.83 -21.72 3.73
C ILE A 187 -12.11 -21.63 5.22
#